data_cff4767d00eeb0a44076745afca735e3
#
_entry.id   cff4767d00eeb0a44076745afca735e3
#
_cell.length_a   1.000
_cell.length_b   1.000
_cell.length_c   1.000
_cell.angle_alpha   90.00
_cell.angle_beta   90.00
_cell.angle_gamma   90.00
#
_symmetry.space_group_name_H-M   'P 1'
#
loop_
_entity.id
_entity.type
_entity.pdbx_description
1 polymer ?
#
loop_
_entity_poly.entity_id
_entity_poly.type
_entity_poly.pdbx_seq_one_letter_code
_entity_poly.pdbx_strand_id
1 'polypeptide(L)'
;MSMEYFSGISDAMRITFVQVMILSVIAIGIFLYGMYLNIKKWGLGTTGYAQEPGGGGILVFPKVFASRIAKKGDWKLILKTLVLDILLQRRIIKISKLRWVMHITIFVGWMTLFALSLLMFLVELLSLSGVNIHPEALRQALGPWNDLFSYLLLFGIIIAIFRRLFVKRARDSTIAYDAVLIAGLTFIVVTGFIAQGIRTGDFWGLGINWGIDAAPQMALFHAVISLLFCIAYIPFSKYIHIIATPLTILANVEAEEGE
;
A
#
# COMPACT_ATOMS: atom_id res chain seq x y z
N MET A 1 -30.30 -14.35 7.70
CA MET A 1 -29.46 -13.68 6.68
C MET A 1 -27.97 -14.02 6.80
N SER A 2 -27.34 -14.10 8.00
CA SER A 2 -25.93 -14.45 8.14
C SER A 2 -25.57 -15.89 7.71
N MET A 3 -26.52 -16.80 7.72
CA MET A 3 -26.27 -18.19 7.27
C MET A 3 -26.24 -18.35 5.75
N GLU A 4 -26.88 -17.47 4.98
CA GLU A 4 -26.87 -17.54 3.50
C GLU A 4 -25.55 -17.10 2.89
N TYR A 5 -24.81 -16.18 3.54
CA TYR A 5 -23.50 -15.71 3.07
C TYR A 5 -22.48 -16.84 2.95
N PHE A 6 -22.55 -17.82 3.86
CA PHE A 6 -21.64 -18.99 3.86
C PHE A 6 -22.27 -20.23 3.23
N SER A 7 -23.50 -20.15 2.67
CA SER A 7 -24.14 -21.26 1.99
C SER A 7 -23.36 -21.62 0.72
N GLY A 8 -22.99 -22.87 0.59
CA GLY A 8 -22.18 -23.37 -0.54
C GLY A 8 -20.68 -23.22 -0.42
N ILE A 9 -20.17 -22.65 0.68
CA ILE A 9 -18.72 -22.54 0.96
C ILE A 9 -18.31 -23.69 1.91
N SER A 10 -17.17 -24.34 1.61
CA SER A 10 -16.63 -25.39 2.49
C SER A 10 -16.28 -24.86 3.88
N ASP A 11 -16.32 -25.70 4.91
CA ASP A 11 -15.94 -25.31 6.27
C ASP A 11 -14.49 -24.79 6.33
N ALA A 12 -13.58 -25.36 5.53
CA ALA A 12 -12.21 -24.91 5.41
C ALA A 12 -12.13 -23.47 4.89
N MET A 13 -12.90 -23.09 3.89
CA MET A 13 -12.96 -21.73 3.35
C MET A 13 -13.55 -20.75 4.36
N ARG A 14 -14.57 -21.15 5.10
CA ARG A 14 -15.18 -20.35 6.17
C ARG A 14 -14.19 -20.06 7.29
N ILE A 15 -13.49 -21.08 7.76
CA ILE A 15 -12.46 -20.95 8.79
C ILE A 15 -11.35 -20.02 8.29
N THR A 16 -10.87 -20.20 7.06
CA THR A 16 -9.84 -19.36 6.44
C THR A 16 -10.28 -17.91 6.38
N PHE A 17 -11.52 -17.64 5.97
CA PHE A 17 -12.07 -16.31 5.93
C PHE A 17 -12.07 -15.63 7.31
N VAL A 18 -12.56 -16.33 8.34
CA VAL A 18 -12.57 -15.80 9.73
C VAL A 18 -11.15 -15.52 10.21
N GLN A 19 -10.20 -16.40 9.93
CA GLN A 19 -8.79 -16.20 10.27
C GLN A 19 -8.22 -14.93 9.61
N VAL A 20 -8.47 -14.74 8.30
CA VAL A 20 -8.03 -13.54 7.58
C VAL A 20 -8.65 -12.26 8.16
N MET A 21 -9.93 -12.28 8.52
CA MET A 21 -10.60 -11.13 9.13
C MET A 21 -9.99 -10.77 10.50
N ILE A 22 -9.73 -11.76 11.36
CA ILE A 22 -9.08 -11.55 12.66
C ILE A 22 -7.67 -10.99 12.46
N LEU A 23 -6.88 -11.58 11.57
CA LEU A 23 -5.52 -11.11 11.27
C LEU A 23 -5.51 -9.69 10.69
N SER A 24 -6.52 -9.34 9.89
CA SER A 24 -6.67 -7.98 9.35
C SER A 24 -6.87 -6.96 10.48
N VAL A 25 -7.72 -7.26 11.46
CA VAL A 25 -7.95 -6.40 12.62
C VAL A 25 -6.66 -6.24 13.45
N ILE A 26 -5.93 -7.35 13.66
CA ILE A 26 -4.63 -7.31 14.38
C ILE A 26 -3.62 -6.45 13.61
N ALA A 27 -3.48 -6.65 12.30
CA ALA A 27 -2.54 -5.88 11.46
C ALA A 27 -2.87 -4.38 11.47
N ILE A 28 -4.16 -4.03 11.40
CA ILE A 28 -4.62 -2.64 11.53
C ILE A 28 -4.27 -2.08 12.92
N GLY A 29 -4.47 -2.85 13.99
CA GLY A 29 -4.10 -2.44 15.34
C GLY A 29 -2.60 -2.14 15.47
N ILE A 30 -1.75 -3.00 14.93
CA ILE A 30 -0.28 -2.81 14.88
C ILE A 30 0.08 -1.56 14.06
N PHE A 31 -0.55 -1.38 12.90
CA PHE A 31 -0.37 -0.19 12.06
C PHE A 31 -0.74 1.10 12.81
N LEU A 32 -1.92 1.15 13.44
CA LEU A 32 -2.38 2.31 14.18
C LEU A 32 -1.45 2.64 15.35
N TYR A 33 -0.98 1.63 16.08
CA TYR A 33 0.01 1.81 17.14
C TYR A 33 1.32 2.38 16.61
N GLY A 34 1.85 1.83 15.53
CA GLY A 34 3.08 2.34 14.90
C GLY A 34 2.90 3.75 14.34
N MET A 35 1.75 4.08 13.76
CA MET A 35 1.42 5.44 13.33
C MET A 35 1.32 6.41 14.52
N TYR A 36 0.72 5.99 15.63
CA TYR A 36 0.71 6.77 16.87
C TYR A 36 2.13 7.14 17.29
N LEU A 37 3.07 6.17 17.29
CA LEU A 37 4.47 6.42 17.65
C LEU A 37 5.14 7.41 16.67
N ASN A 38 4.89 7.27 15.37
CA ASN A 38 5.46 8.18 14.35
C ASN A 38 4.89 9.60 14.49
N ILE A 39 3.57 9.76 14.65
CA ILE A 39 2.94 11.07 14.83
C ILE A 39 3.48 11.74 16.09
N LYS A 40 3.63 11.01 17.20
CA LYS A 40 4.24 11.52 18.42
C LYS A 40 5.69 11.97 18.18
N LYS A 41 6.48 11.16 17.47
CA LYS A 41 7.86 11.50 17.10
C LYS A 41 7.93 12.74 16.21
N TRP A 42 7.05 12.87 15.23
CA TRP A 42 7.00 14.07 14.37
C TRP A 42 6.61 15.32 15.15
N GLY A 43 5.82 15.18 16.21
CA GLY A 43 5.48 16.28 17.13
C GLY A 43 6.64 16.76 18.03
N LEU A 44 7.76 16.01 18.09
CA LEU A 44 8.98 16.43 18.82
C LEU A 44 9.85 17.37 17.98
N GLY A 45 9.78 17.28 16.65
CA GLY A 45 10.59 18.06 15.74
C GLY A 45 10.13 19.51 15.62
N THR A 46 11.00 20.35 15.07
CA THR A 46 10.62 21.67 14.59
C THR A 46 9.90 21.55 13.26
N THR A 47 8.89 22.36 13.01
CA THR A 47 8.15 22.35 11.75
C THR A 47 8.84 23.29 10.77
N GLY A 48 9.84 22.76 10.06
CA GLY A 48 10.67 23.56 9.16
C GLY A 48 11.44 24.64 9.90
N TYR A 49 11.35 25.88 9.46
CA TYR A 49 11.99 27.04 10.11
C TYR A 49 11.29 27.50 11.41
N ALA A 50 10.34 26.77 11.95
CA ALA A 50 9.74 27.10 13.23
C ALA A 50 10.77 26.95 14.36
N GLN A 51 10.80 27.93 15.23
CA GLN A 51 11.89 28.16 16.17
C GLN A 51 11.81 27.31 17.43
N GLU A 52 10.65 26.71 17.73
CA GLU A 52 10.47 25.96 18.96
C GLU A 52 10.17 24.48 18.72
N PRO A 53 10.81 23.56 19.46
CA PRO A 53 10.49 22.14 19.41
C PRO A 53 9.02 21.93 19.84
N GLY A 54 8.31 21.06 19.13
CA GLY A 54 7.00 20.61 19.57
C GLY A 54 7.11 19.84 20.88
N GLY A 55 6.13 19.96 21.75
CA GLY A 55 6.11 19.28 23.05
C GLY A 55 5.90 17.76 23.01
N GLY A 56 6.00 17.10 21.83
CA GLY A 56 5.87 15.65 21.67
C GLY A 56 4.48 15.08 21.88
N GLY A 57 3.46 15.92 21.97
CA GLY A 57 2.06 15.48 22.05
C GLY A 57 1.55 14.97 20.70
N ILE A 58 0.66 13.98 20.73
CA ILE A 58 0.08 13.38 19.50
C ILE A 58 -0.65 14.41 18.62
N LEU A 59 -1.21 15.46 19.20
CA LEU A 59 -1.93 16.51 18.47
C LEU A 59 -1.03 17.65 17.98
N VAL A 60 0.23 17.71 18.38
CA VAL A 60 1.15 18.78 18.00
C VAL A 60 1.37 18.78 16.50
N PHE A 61 1.81 17.65 15.94
CA PHE A 61 2.05 17.54 14.49
C PHE A 61 0.80 17.81 13.65
N PRO A 62 -0.36 17.16 13.90
CA PRO A 62 -1.58 17.43 13.12
C PRO A 62 -2.04 18.88 13.20
N LYS A 63 -1.99 19.51 14.37
CA LYS A 63 -2.37 20.93 14.52
C LYS A 63 -1.46 21.86 13.75
N VAL A 64 -0.14 21.66 13.85
CA VAL A 64 0.83 22.51 13.15
C VAL A 64 0.72 22.29 11.65
N PHE A 65 0.57 21.05 11.18
CA PHE A 65 0.38 20.72 9.78
C PHE A 65 -0.89 21.38 9.23
N ALA A 66 -2.03 21.21 9.91
CA ALA A 66 -3.31 21.83 9.51
C ALA A 66 -3.22 23.35 9.49
N SER A 67 -2.59 23.96 10.50
CA SER A 67 -2.37 25.41 10.55
C SER A 67 -1.52 25.91 9.38
N ARG A 68 -0.45 25.19 9.02
CA ARG A 68 0.38 25.54 7.86
C ARG A 68 -0.39 25.48 6.55
N ILE A 69 -1.15 24.40 6.33
CA ILE A 69 -1.96 24.25 5.12
C ILE A 69 -3.03 25.38 5.05
N ALA A 70 -3.70 25.66 6.17
CA ALA A 70 -4.73 26.71 6.23
C ALA A 70 -4.16 28.10 6.00
N LYS A 71 -2.99 28.41 6.57
CA LYS A 71 -2.34 29.74 6.40
C LYS A 71 -1.88 30.01 4.97
N LYS A 72 -1.59 28.98 4.18
CA LYS A 72 -1.18 29.14 2.78
C LYS A 72 -2.28 29.74 1.92
N GLY A 73 -3.57 29.48 2.21
CA GLY A 73 -4.72 30.06 1.53
C GLY A 73 -4.89 29.73 0.04
N ASP A 74 -3.85 29.19 -0.61
CA ASP A 74 -3.84 28.86 -2.03
C ASP A 74 -4.12 27.38 -2.28
N TRP A 75 -5.40 27.05 -2.36
CA TRP A 75 -5.86 25.69 -2.66
C TRP A 75 -5.46 25.22 -4.06
N LYS A 76 -5.28 26.12 -5.02
CA LYS A 76 -4.82 25.77 -6.37
C LYS A 76 -3.38 25.25 -6.33
N LEU A 77 -2.52 25.92 -5.58
CA LEU A 77 -1.13 25.50 -5.37
C LEU A 77 -1.06 24.15 -4.64
N ILE A 78 -1.87 23.97 -3.59
CA ILE A 78 -1.93 22.71 -2.85
C ILE A 78 -2.39 21.58 -3.78
N LEU A 79 -3.46 21.78 -4.56
CA LEU A 79 -3.97 20.78 -5.50
C LEU A 79 -2.96 20.48 -6.62
N LYS A 80 -2.33 21.52 -7.19
CA LYS A 80 -1.26 21.37 -8.19
C LYS A 80 -0.11 20.51 -7.64
N THR A 81 0.33 20.77 -6.42
CA THR A 81 1.39 20.02 -5.75
C THR A 81 0.97 18.58 -5.48
N LEU A 82 -0.26 18.37 -5.00
CA LEU A 82 -0.81 17.04 -4.79
C LEU A 82 -0.77 16.19 -6.07
N VAL A 83 -1.27 16.77 -7.18
CA VAL A 83 -1.35 16.04 -8.45
C VAL A 83 0.03 15.87 -9.07
N LEU A 84 0.81 16.94 -9.22
CA LEU A 84 2.05 16.92 -10.00
C LEU A 84 3.23 16.34 -9.21
N ASP A 85 3.40 16.71 -7.95
CA ASP A 85 4.60 16.34 -7.19
C ASP A 85 4.41 15.08 -6.35
N ILE A 86 3.17 14.79 -5.91
CA ILE A 86 2.88 13.61 -5.10
C ILE A 86 2.37 12.46 -5.98
N LEU A 87 1.25 12.65 -6.71
CA LEU A 87 0.68 11.58 -7.52
C LEU A 87 1.50 11.28 -8.78
N LEU A 88 1.84 12.30 -9.58
CA LEU A 88 2.64 12.13 -10.80
C LEU A 88 4.16 12.15 -10.54
N GLN A 89 4.58 12.49 -9.34
CA GLN A 89 5.99 12.45 -8.90
C GLN A 89 6.93 13.24 -9.82
N ARG A 90 6.49 14.44 -10.25
CA ARG A 90 7.22 15.34 -11.17
C ARG A 90 8.68 15.56 -10.76
N ARG A 91 8.96 15.61 -9.46
CA ARG A 91 10.32 15.78 -8.94
C ARG A 91 11.23 14.62 -9.31
N ILE A 92 10.71 13.40 -9.39
CA ILE A 92 11.50 12.22 -9.75
C ILE A 92 11.78 12.20 -11.26
N ILE A 93 10.81 12.56 -12.12
CA ILE A 93 11.01 12.56 -13.57
C ILE A 93 12.05 13.61 -13.99
N LYS A 94 12.12 14.77 -13.29
CA LYS A 94 13.15 15.81 -13.52
C LYS A 94 14.58 15.28 -13.26
N ILE A 95 14.75 14.29 -12.38
CA ILE A 95 16.05 13.69 -12.06
C ILE A 95 16.39 12.56 -13.05
N SER A 96 15.45 11.65 -13.32
CA SER A 96 15.67 10.49 -14.18
C SER A 96 14.36 9.85 -14.61
N LYS A 97 14.13 9.76 -15.91
CA LYS A 97 12.95 9.12 -16.51
C LYS A 97 12.83 7.64 -16.09
N LEU A 98 13.95 6.88 -16.10
CA LEU A 98 13.94 5.47 -15.68
C LEU A 98 13.58 5.29 -14.22
N ARG A 99 14.08 6.16 -13.33
CA ARG A 99 13.69 6.13 -11.91
C ARG A 99 12.22 6.46 -11.74
N TRP A 100 11.73 7.39 -12.51
CA TRP A 100 10.33 7.78 -12.49
C TRP A 100 9.43 6.63 -12.94
N VAL A 101 9.70 5.99 -14.07
CA VAL A 101 8.93 4.83 -14.55
C VAL A 101 8.91 3.74 -13.50
N MET A 102 10.07 3.35 -12.97
CA MET A 102 10.17 2.36 -11.90
C MET A 102 9.32 2.72 -10.69
N HIS A 103 9.46 3.97 -10.22
CA HIS A 103 8.81 4.40 -8.98
C HIS A 103 7.30 4.58 -9.16
N ILE A 104 6.86 5.18 -10.28
CA ILE A 104 5.44 5.42 -10.54
C ILE A 104 4.66 4.11 -10.75
N THR A 105 5.25 3.13 -11.43
CA THR A 105 4.62 1.83 -11.65
C THR A 105 4.49 1.04 -10.34
N ILE A 106 5.52 1.06 -9.48
CA ILE A 106 5.43 0.46 -8.14
C ILE A 106 4.39 1.21 -7.30
N PHE A 107 4.43 2.54 -7.29
CA PHE A 107 3.52 3.36 -6.47
C PHE A 107 2.06 3.16 -6.89
N VAL A 108 1.75 3.33 -8.18
CA VAL A 108 0.38 3.20 -8.68
C VAL A 108 -0.11 1.76 -8.53
N GLY A 109 0.72 0.78 -8.91
CA GLY A 109 0.38 -0.63 -8.76
C GLY A 109 0.06 -0.98 -7.30
N TRP A 110 0.98 -0.67 -6.37
CA TRP A 110 0.81 -0.98 -4.97
C TRP A 110 -0.37 -0.24 -4.32
N MET A 111 -0.49 1.09 -4.56
CA MET A 111 -1.57 1.90 -3.98
C MET A 111 -2.95 1.46 -4.47
N THR A 112 -3.08 1.10 -5.75
CA THR A 112 -4.35 0.62 -6.28
C THR A 112 -4.70 -0.75 -5.72
N LEU A 113 -3.76 -1.70 -5.68
CA LEU A 113 -4.00 -3.01 -5.08
C LEU A 113 -4.36 -2.89 -3.59
N PHE A 114 -3.71 -2.00 -2.86
CA PHE A 114 -4.05 -1.72 -1.47
C PHE A 114 -5.47 -1.15 -1.34
N ALA A 115 -5.84 -0.18 -2.19
CA ALA A 115 -7.18 0.40 -2.20
C ALA A 115 -8.26 -0.63 -2.56
N LEU A 116 -8.01 -1.49 -3.54
CA LEU A 116 -8.93 -2.59 -3.90
C LEU A 116 -9.10 -3.60 -2.75
N SER A 117 -8.00 -3.95 -2.08
CA SER A 117 -8.03 -4.85 -0.92
C SER A 117 -8.78 -4.24 0.26
N LEU A 118 -8.58 -2.94 0.53
CA LEU A 118 -9.31 -2.22 1.57
C LEU A 118 -10.81 -2.11 1.23
N LEU A 119 -11.15 -1.82 -0.03
CA LEU A 119 -12.52 -1.78 -0.49
C LEU A 119 -13.20 -3.13 -0.28
N MET A 120 -12.56 -4.22 -0.69
CA MET A 120 -13.08 -5.58 -0.50
C MET A 120 -13.25 -5.91 0.98
N PHE A 121 -12.27 -5.56 1.83
CA PHE A 121 -12.38 -5.75 3.28
C PHE A 121 -13.60 -5.03 3.87
N LEU A 122 -13.84 -3.78 3.49
CA LEU A 122 -15.00 -3.00 3.95
C LEU A 122 -16.31 -3.59 3.45
N VAL A 123 -16.37 -4.03 2.20
CA VAL A 123 -17.58 -4.65 1.62
C VAL A 123 -17.91 -5.97 2.31
N GLU A 124 -16.89 -6.80 2.59
CA GLU A 124 -17.06 -8.05 3.34
C GLU A 124 -17.56 -7.77 4.77
N LEU A 125 -17.00 -6.76 5.44
CA LEU A 125 -17.41 -6.36 6.78
C LEU A 125 -18.85 -5.86 6.81
N LEU A 126 -19.28 -5.07 5.84
CA LEU A 126 -20.64 -4.58 5.68
C LEU A 126 -21.61 -5.74 5.39
N SER A 127 -21.24 -6.66 4.52
CA SER A 127 -22.04 -7.85 4.23
C SER A 127 -22.24 -8.71 5.47
N LEU A 128 -21.20 -8.93 6.27
CA LEU A 128 -21.27 -9.65 7.55
C LEU A 128 -22.15 -8.94 8.58
N SER A 129 -22.22 -7.61 8.54
CA SER A 129 -23.09 -6.81 9.42
C SER A 129 -24.57 -6.83 9.00
N GLY A 130 -24.93 -7.55 7.92
CA GLY A 130 -26.29 -7.70 7.45
C GLY A 130 -26.73 -6.68 6.38
N VAL A 131 -25.80 -5.87 5.88
CA VAL A 131 -26.08 -4.98 4.73
C VAL A 131 -26.23 -5.84 3.48
N ASN A 132 -27.28 -5.61 2.69
CA ASN A 132 -27.53 -6.36 1.45
C ASN A 132 -26.57 -5.93 0.33
N ILE A 133 -25.34 -6.44 0.38
CA ILE A 133 -24.29 -6.25 -0.63
C ILE A 133 -23.86 -7.64 -1.10
N HIS A 134 -23.50 -7.74 -2.37
CA HIS A 134 -23.01 -8.98 -2.99
C HIS A 134 -21.49 -8.90 -3.22
N PRO A 135 -20.63 -9.30 -2.26
CA PRO A 135 -19.17 -9.19 -2.37
C PRO A 135 -18.61 -9.92 -3.58
N GLU A 136 -19.18 -11.06 -3.94
CA GLU A 136 -18.69 -11.88 -5.07
C GLU A 136 -18.85 -11.15 -6.41
N ALA A 137 -19.98 -10.49 -6.66
CA ALA A 137 -20.19 -9.70 -7.87
C ALA A 137 -19.17 -8.57 -8.01
N LEU A 138 -18.87 -7.89 -6.89
CA LEU A 138 -17.85 -6.84 -6.86
C LEU A 138 -16.45 -7.42 -7.08
N ARG A 139 -16.13 -8.55 -6.47
CA ARG A 139 -14.84 -9.24 -6.65
C ARG A 139 -14.60 -9.62 -8.11
N GLN A 140 -15.62 -10.14 -8.79
CA GLN A 140 -15.56 -10.46 -10.23
C GLN A 140 -15.35 -9.20 -11.08
N ALA A 141 -16.07 -8.12 -10.79
CA ALA A 141 -15.93 -6.85 -11.50
C ALA A 141 -14.55 -6.20 -11.31
N LEU A 142 -13.95 -6.36 -10.13
CA LEU A 142 -12.62 -5.81 -9.81
C LEU A 142 -11.46 -6.71 -10.24
N GLY A 143 -11.72 -7.98 -10.58
CA GLY A 143 -10.69 -8.96 -10.97
C GLY A 143 -9.74 -8.44 -12.05
N PRO A 144 -10.22 -7.96 -13.22
CA PRO A 144 -9.36 -7.45 -14.29
C PRO A 144 -8.48 -6.27 -13.86
N TRP A 145 -8.97 -5.41 -12.99
CA TRP A 145 -8.20 -4.30 -12.44
C TRP A 145 -7.12 -4.78 -11.47
N ASN A 146 -7.45 -5.75 -10.62
CA ASN A 146 -6.45 -6.38 -9.75
C ASN A 146 -5.31 -6.98 -10.56
N ASP A 147 -5.61 -7.68 -11.65
CA ASP A 147 -4.61 -8.28 -12.54
C ASP A 147 -3.74 -7.22 -13.21
N LEU A 148 -4.36 -6.18 -13.79
CA LEU A 148 -3.65 -5.08 -14.45
C LEU A 148 -2.64 -4.41 -13.50
N PHE A 149 -3.07 -4.08 -12.28
CA PHE A 149 -2.20 -3.39 -11.34
C PHE A 149 -1.18 -4.32 -10.68
N SER A 150 -1.43 -5.62 -10.62
CA SER A 150 -0.44 -6.63 -10.24
C SER A 150 0.68 -6.74 -11.27
N TYR A 151 0.37 -6.77 -12.57
CA TYR A 151 1.37 -6.72 -13.64
C TYR A 151 2.14 -5.40 -13.67
N LEU A 152 1.46 -4.28 -13.43
CA LEU A 152 2.11 -2.97 -13.35
C LEU A 152 3.13 -2.92 -12.20
N LEU A 153 2.74 -3.43 -11.03
CA LEU A 153 3.62 -3.55 -9.87
C LEU A 153 4.81 -4.47 -10.15
N LEU A 154 4.56 -5.65 -10.73
CA LEU A 154 5.61 -6.59 -11.11
C LEU A 154 6.62 -5.96 -12.08
N PHE A 155 6.13 -5.25 -13.10
CA PHE A 155 6.98 -4.52 -14.05
C PHE A 155 7.92 -3.53 -13.34
N GLY A 156 7.39 -2.73 -12.43
CA GLY A 156 8.20 -1.79 -11.63
C GLY A 156 9.24 -2.47 -10.75
N ILE A 157 8.86 -3.60 -10.13
CA ILE A 157 9.76 -4.42 -9.30
C ILE A 157 10.89 -5.01 -10.16
N ILE A 158 10.58 -5.52 -11.34
CA ILE A 158 11.59 -6.04 -12.28
C ILE A 158 12.61 -4.95 -12.62
N ILE A 159 12.17 -3.75 -12.98
CA ILE A 159 13.08 -2.61 -13.23
C ILE A 159 13.92 -2.31 -11.98
N ALA A 160 13.32 -2.33 -10.78
CA ALA A 160 14.03 -2.07 -9.54
C ALA A 160 15.13 -3.09 -9.26
N ILE A 161 14.87 -4.37 -9.51
CA ILE A 161 15.84 -5.47 -9.35
C ILE A 161 16.95 -5.33 -10.39
N PHE A 162 16.61 -5.24 -11.67
CA PHE A 162 17.61 -5.11 -12.76
C PHE A 162 18.52 -3.90 -12.52
N ARG A 163 17.95 -2.77 -12.11
CA ARG A 163 18.73 -1.58 -11.83
C ARG A 163 19.75 -1.80 -10.70
N ARG A 164 19.39 -2.55 -9.65
CA ARG A 164 20.31 -2.86 -8.54
C ARG A 164 21.37 -3.90 -8.92
N LEU A 165 21.03 -4.84 -9.80
CA LEU A 165 22.00 -5.83 -10.27
C LEU A 165 23.03 -5.22 -11.22
N PHE A 166 22.60 -4.38 -12.14
CA PHE A 166 23.44 -3.94 -13.27
C PHE A 166 23.98 -2.51 -13.18
N VAL A 167 23.38 -1.63 -12.38
CA VAL A 167 23.85 -0.25 -12.22
C VAL A 167 24.65 -0.11 -10.93
N LYS A 168 25.98 -0.01 -11.05
CA LYS A 168 26.93 0.10 -9.92
C LYS A 168 26.49 1.12 -8.88
N ARG A 169 26.17 2.36 -9.29
CA ARG A 169 25.71 3.43 -8.38
C ARG A 169 24.44 3.05 -7.60
N ALA A 170 23.53 2.32 -8.21
CA ALA A 170 22.31 1.88 -7.54
C ALA A 170 22.61 0.76 -6.55
N ARG A 171 23.45 -0.20 -6.94
CA ARG A 171 23.89 -1.30 -6.08
C ARG A 171 24.65 -0.78 -4.84
N ASP A 172 25.61 0.10 -5.04
CA ASP A 172 26.47 0.63 -3.97
C ASP A 172 25.68 1.52 -2.97
N SER A 173 24.56 2.11 -3.42
CA SER A 173 23.65 2.90 -2.57
C SER A 173 22.51 2.08 -1.92
N THR A 174 22.42 0.78 -2.20
CA THR A 174 21.36 -0.10 -1.66
C THR A 174 21.71 -0.51 -0.23
N ILE A 175 20.85 -0.14 0.70
CA ILE A 175 20.94 -0.57 2.10
C ILE A 175 20.00 -1.75 2.36
N ALA A 176 20.19 -2.46 3.48
CA ALA A 176 19.41 -3.64 3.84
C ALA A 176 17.89 -3.38 3.80
N TYR A 177 17.42 -2.22 4.26
CA TYR A 177 16.00 -1.85 4.21
C TYR A 177 15.45 -1.75 2.79
N ASP A 178 16.24 -1.34 1.80
CA ASP A 178 15.81 -1.31 0.39
C ASP A 178 15.70 -2.72 -0.17
N ALA A 179 16.61 -3.60 0.21
CA ALA A 179 16.59 -5.00 -0.20
C ALA A 179 15.37 -5.73 0.37
N VAL A 180 15.09 -5.56 1.67
CA VAL A 180 13.91 -6.12 2.34
C VAL A 180 12.62 -5.61 1.69
N LEU A 181 12.56 -4.31 1.36
CA LEU A 181 11.40 -3.71 0.70
C LEU A 181 11.09 -4.39 -0.64
N ILE A 182 12.11 -4.53 -1.50
CA ILE A 182 11.93 -5.12 -2.83
C ILE A 182 11.67 -6.62 -2.73
N ALA A 183 12.40 -7.33 -1.88
CA ALA A 183 12.18 -8.75 -1.67
C ALA A 183 10.77 -9.03 -1.17
N GLY A 184 10.27 -8.26 -0.21
CA GLY A 184 8.92 -8.40 0.32
C GLY A 184 7.85 -8.09 -0.72
N LEU A 185 7.99 -7.00 -1.49
CA LEU A 185 7.07 -6.71 -2.60
C LEU A 185 7.08 -7.82 -3.65
N THR A 186 8.26 -8.31 -4.02
CA THR A 186 8.40 -9.42 -4.97
C THR A 186 7.67 -10.66 -4.46
N PHE A 187 7.89 -10.99 -3.19
CA PHE A 187 7.28 -12.16 -2.57
C PHE A 187 5.75 -12.06 -2.54
N ILE A 188 5.20 -10.90 -2.19
CA ILE A 188 3.76 -10.66 -2.20
C ILE A 188 3.18 -10.82 -3.60
N VAL A 189 3.79 -10.20 -4.61
CA VAL A 189 3.30 -10.30 -5.99
C VAL A 189 3.36 -11.74 -6.49
N VAL A 190 4.46 -12.44 -6.26
CA VAL A 190 4.62 -13.84 -6.69
C VAL A 190 3.59 -14.73 -6.00
N THR A 191 3.42 -14.61 -4.68
CA THR A 191 2.42 -15.40 -3.95
C THR A 191 0.99 -15.07 -4.36
N GLY A 192 0.72 -13.82 -4.75
CA GLY A 192 -0.57 -13.40 -5.32
C GLY A 192 -0.88 -14.09 -6.65
N PHE A 193 0.07 -14.12 -7.56
CA PHE A 193 -0.08 -14.85 -8.82
C PHE A 193 -0.21 -16.36 -8.62
N ILE A 194 0.53 -16.94 -7.69
CA ILE A 194 0.37 -18.36 -7.35
C ILE A 194 -1.04 -18.62 -6.80
N ALA A 195 -1.52 -17.80 -5.88
CA ALA A 195 -2.86 -17.94 -5.31
C ALA A 195 -3.95 -17.83 -6.39
N GLN A 196 -3.80 -16.92 -7.35
CA GLN A 196 -4.69 -16.79 -8.48
C GLN A 196 -4.64 -18.03 -9.39
N GLY A 197 -3.44 -18.51 -9.74
CA GLY A 197 -3.26 -19.68 -10.58
C GLY A 197 -3.89 -20.95 -9.97
N ILE A 198 -3.76 -21.18 -8.67
CA ILE A 198 -4.41 -22.29 -7.97
C ILE A 198 -5.94 -22.13 -8.02
N ARG A 199 -6.45 -20.93 -7.78
CA ARG A 199 -7.90 -20.68 -7.77
C ARG A 199 -8.54 -20.83 -9.14
N THR A 200 -7.85 -20.43 -10.21
CA THR A 200 -8.37 -20.52 -11.58
C THR A 200 -8.11 -21.87 -12.24
N GLY A 201 -7.25 -22.72 -11.64
CA GLY A 201 -6.84 -24.00 -12.22
C GLY A 201 -5.92 -23.87 -13.42
N ASP A 202 -5.54 -22.65 -13.79
CA ASP A 202 -4.67 -22.35 -14.92
C ASP A 202 -3.64 -21.29 -14.54
N PHE A 203 -2.39 -21.72 -14.38
CA PHE A 203 -1.28 -20.81 -14.13
C PHE A 203 -0.77 -20.27 -15.46
N TRP A 204 -1.33 -19.13 -15.93
CA TRP A 204 -0.97 -18.41 -17.15
C TRP A 204 -1.04 -19.24 -18.44
N GLY A 205 -1.99 -20.14 -18.57
CA GLY A 205 -2.09 -21.02 -19.73
C GLY A 205 -0.99 -22.10 -19.80
N LEU A 206 -0.23 -22.29 -18.71
CA LEU A 206 0.83 -23.29 -18.66
C LEU A 206 0.32 -24.69 -18.32
N GLY A 207 -0.97 -24.87 -18.11
CA GLY A 207 -1.59 -26.17 -17.77
C GLY A 207 -1.12 -26.77 -16.43
N ILE A 208 -0.56 -25.94 -15.55
CA ILE A 208 -0.09 -26.37 -14.22
C ILE A 208 -1.29 -26.43 -13.28
N ASN A 209 -1.81 -27.62 -13.04
CA ASN A 209 -2.87 -27.86 -12.06
C ASN A 209 -2.27 -28.17 -10.69
N TRP A 210 -2.34 -27.23 -9.76
CA TRP A 210 -1.82 -27.38 -8.40
C TRP A 210 -2.83 -27.93 -7.41
N GLY A 211 -3.99 -28.38 -7.89
CA GLY A 211 -5.08 -28.87 -7.06
C GLY A 211 -5.86 -27.74 -6.38
N ILE A 212 -7.12 -27.62 -6.73
CA ILE A 212 -8.01 -26.57 -6.19
C ILE A 212 -8.17 -26.66 -4.67
N ASP A 213 -7.92 -27.82 -4.08
CA ASP A 213 -7.98 -28.04 -2.64
C ASP A 213 -6.95 -27.25 -1.85
N ALA A 214 -5.87 -26.80 -2.49
CA ALA A 214 -4.84 -25.95 -1.87
C ALA A 214 -5.21 -24.44 -1.90
N ALA A 215 -6.28 -24.06 -2.58
CA ALA A 215 -6.66 -22.65 -2.73
C ALA A 215 -6.91 -21.92 -1.40
N PRO A 216 -7.59 -22.50 -0.39
CA PRO A 216 -7.79 -21.83 0.90
C PRO A 216 -6.48 -21.56 1.64
N GLN A 217 -5.57 -22.54 1.67
CA GLN A 217 -4.29 -22.43 2.36
C GLN A 217 -3.39 -21.38 1.69
N MET A 218 -3.35 -21.36 0.36
CA MET A 218 -2.57 -20.38 -0.38
C MET A 218 -3.15 -18.98 -0.25
N ALA A 219 -4.47 -18.84 -0.24
CA ALA A 219 -5.13 -17.55 0.00
C ALA A 219 -4.81 -17.03 1.40
N LEU A 220 -4.88 -17.88 2.45
CA LEU A 220 -4.50 -17.51 3.81
C LEU A 220 -3.03 -17.10 3.90
N PHE A 221 -2.14 -17.89 3.31
CA PHE A 221 -0.71 -17.59 3.30
C PHE A 221 -0.40 -16.24 2.65
N HIS A 222 -0.95 -16.00 1.45
CA HIS A 222 -0.80 -14.71 0.76
C HIS A 222 -1.38 -13.54 1.57
N ALA A 223 -2.56 -13.73 2.16
CA ALA A 223 -3.20 -12.70 2.99
C ALA A 223 -2.37 -12.37 4.24
N VAL A 224 -1.87 -13.37 4.96
CA VAL A 224 -1.02 -13.17 6.15
C VAL A 224 0.22 -12.37 5.81
N ILE A 225 0.94 -12.74 4.75
CA ILE A 225 2.16 -12.04 4.34
C ILE A 225 1.84 -10.62 3.90
N SER A 226 0.77 -10.44 3.13
CA SER A 226 0.33 -9.11 2.67
C SER A 226 -0.06 -8.21 3.85
N LEU A 227 -0.79 -8.72 4.83
CA LEU A 227 -1.18 -7.97 6.02
C LEU A 227 0.03 -7.59 6.88
N LEU A 228 0.96 -8.53 7.08
CA LEU A 228 2.17 -8.25 7.86
C LEU A 228 3.06 -7.23 7.16
N PHE A 229 3.30 -7.38 5.87
CA PHE A 229 4.26 -6.58 5.14
C PHE A 229 3.67 -5.26 4.62
N CYS A 230 2.44 -5.25 4.09
CA CYS A 230 1.81 -4.08 3.51
C CYS A 230 1.00 -3.23 4.50
N ILE A 231 0.74 -3.71 5.70
CA ILE A 231 0.00 -2.96 6.72
C ILE A 231 0.82 -2.86 8.01
N ALA A 232 1.01 -3.96 8.73
CA ALA A 232 1.64 -3.94 10.05
C ALA A 232 3.08 -3.38 10.02
N TYR A 233 3.84 -3.66 8.97
CA TYR A 233 5.25 -3.26 8.85
C TYR A 233 5.45 -1.82 8.35
N ILE A 234 4.44 -1.17 7.73
CA ILE A 234 4.57 0.20 7.19
C ILE A 234 5.17 1.19 8.19
N PRO A 235 4.64 1.34 9.41
CA PRO A 235 5.10 2.37 10.35
C PRO A 235 6.53 2.15 10.85
N PHE A 236 7.04 0.92 10.76
CA PHE A 236 8.33 0.50 11.31
C PHE A 236 9.41 0.36 10.24
N SER A 237 9.10 0.67 9.00
CA SER A 237 9.96 0.44 7.84
C SER A 237 10.12 1.68 6.98
N LYS A 238 10.89 1.54 5.91
CA LYS A 238 11.04 2.57 4.88
C LYS A 238 9.72 2.88 4.14
N TYR A 239 8.72 2.01 4.21
CA TYR A 239 7.38 2.26 3.67
C TYR A 239 6.69 3.49 4.27
N ILE A 240 7.07 3.91 5.48
CA ILE A 240 6.52 5.12 6.09
C ILE A 240 6.67 6.37 5.20
N HIS A 241 7.62 6.35 4.26
CA HIS A 241 7.81 7.46 3.31
C HIS A 241 6.58 7.68 2.41
N ILE A 242 5.73 6.66 2.19
CA ILE A 242 4.48 6.78 1.43
C ILE A 242 3.56 7.80 2.10
N ILE A 243 3.60 7.89 3.43
CA ILE A 243 2.81 8.83 4.23
C ILE A 243 3.63 10.10 4.53
N ALA A 244 4.86 9.94 5.00
CA ALA A 244 5.69 11.04 5.46
C ALA A 244 6.10 12.00 4.33
N THR A 245 6.46 11.48 3.14
CA THR A 245 6.91 12.32 2.03
C THR A 245 5.80 13.24 1.49
N PRO A 246 4.56 12.77 1.21
CA PRO A 246 3.47 13.65 0.85
C PRO A 246 3.19 14.75 1.87
N LEU A 247 3.17 14.39 3.16
CA LEU A 247 2.97 15.37 4.24
C LEU A 247 4.09 16.41 4.27
N THR A 248 5.35 15.98 4.11
CA THR A 248 6.49 16.89 4.05
C THR A 248 6.42 17.81 2.83
N ILE A 249 6.09 17.28 1.65
CA ILE A 249 5.96 18.09 0.44
C ILE A 249 4.86 19.15 0.62
N LEU A 250 3.70 18.77 1.11
CA LEU A 250 2.58 19.68 1.33
C LEU A 250 2.88 20.73 2.40
N ALA A 251 3.56 20.33 3.49
CA ALA A 251 3.94 21.26 4.54
C ALA A 251 4.93 22.34 4.07
N ASN A 252 5.80 22.01 3.12
CA ASN A 252 6.87 22.88 2.62
C ASN A 252 6.60 23.45 1.21
N VAL A 253 5.37 23.35 0.73
CA VAL A 253 4.96 24.05 -0.49
C VAL A 253 5.04 25.56 -0.22
N GLU A 254 5.94 26.24 -0.90
CA GLU A 254 5.99 27.69 -1.01
C GLU A 254 5.52 28.07 -2.41
N ALA A 255 4.82 29.20 -2.54
CA ALA A 255 4.59 29.79 -3.84
C ALA A 255 5.99 30.02 -4.44
N GLU A 256 6.29 29.42 -5.59
CA GLU A 256 7.45 29.83 -6.37
C GLU A 256 7.20 31.33 -6.67
N GLU A 257 7.85 32.18 -5.89
CA GLU A 257 7.91 33.60 -6.19
C GLU A 257 8.55 33.70 -7.56
N GLY A 258 7.84 34.27 -8.51
CA GLY A 258 8.06 34.16 -9.94
C GLY A 258 9.54 34.34 -10.34
N GLU A 259 10.08 33.27 -10.97
CA GLU A 259 11.13 33.38 -11.97
C GLU A 259 10.52 33.58 -13.36
#